data_687bdc109d4fd33f1d618d7cc470ce5f
#
_entry.id   687bdc109d4fd33f1d618d7cc470ce5f
#
_cell.length_a   1.000
_cell.length_b   1.000
_cell.length_c   1.000
_cell.angle_alpha   90.00
_cell.angle_beta   90.00
_cell.angle_gamma   90.00
#
_symmetry.space_group_name_H-M   'P 1'
#
loop_
_entity.id
_entity.type
_entity.pdbx_description
1 polymer ?
#
loop_
_entity_poly.entity_id
_entity_poly.type
_entity_poly.pdbx_seq_one_letter_code
_entity_poly.pdbx_strand_id
1 'polypeptide(L)'
;MLDFEAYLARIGLRGRGVGGRGVDGSGVDGSWVDGSGVDGSAVGGGPSLAELHRAHVTSIPFENLDPRRGIPVSLEPEDLERKLVEGRRGGYCFEQNLLLRAGFEALGDGRIEVQSLLARVRVGASPGNPRPRSHLVLRVQADGDDWLADAGFGQGTLLEPIPFGPGGPYEQSGWRFRVVEDGRELVLQTAQGGDWVDLYGFVPEPVPFVDIETSNWFTSTHPRSPFVTGLIVSAQRTDGMRVSLSDWQGLSLKEETPAGASVRAVQPGEVAELIASRFGLPGSDG
;
A
#
# COMPACT_ATOMS: atom_id res chain seq x y z
N MET A 1 -6.02 -3.23 20.10
CA MET A 1 -6.98 -2.44 19.25
C MET A 1 -6.22 -1.20 18.81
N LEU A 2 -6.28 -0.82 17.53
CA LEU A 2 -5.55 0.33 16.96
C LEU A 2 -5.91 1.64 17.71
N ASP A 3 -4.91 2.41 18.13
CA ASP A 3 -5.11 3.83 18.46
C ASP A 3 -5.34 4.62 17.17
N PHE A 4 -6.62 4.78 16.82
CA PHE A 4 -7.02 5.40 15.57
C PHE A 4 -6.60 6.87 15.47
N GLU A 5 -6.61 7.62 16.58
CA GLU A 5 -6.15 9.01 16.61
C GLU A 5 -4.65 9.13 16.36
N ALA A 6 -3.85 8.24 16.97
CA ALA A 6 -2.42 8.15 16.69
C ALA A 6 -2.14 7.78 15.23
N TYR A 7 -2.91 6.83 14.67
CA TYR A 7 -2.82 6.46 13.27
C TYR A 7 -3.19 7.62 12.34
N LEU A 8 -4.30 8.33 12.58
CA LEU A 8 -4.66 9.53 11.80
C LEU A 8 -3.58 10.61 11.89
N ALA A 9 -2.97 10.79 13.07
CA ALA A 9 -1.85 11.71 13.23
C ALA A 9 -0.62 11.28 12.40
N ARG A 10 -0.34 9.97 12.36
CA ARG A 10 0.79 9.39 11.59
C ARG A 10 0.64 9.64 10.09
N ILE A 11 -0.57 9.55 9.56
CA ILE A 11 -0.85 9.71 8.14
C ILE A 11 -1.29 11.15 7.76
N GLY A 12 -1.26 12.11 8.70
CA GLY A 12 -1.52 13.52 8.43
C GLY A 12 -3.00 13.90 8.32
N LEU A 13 -3.91 13.07 8.84
CA LEU A 13 -5.37 13.32 8.86
C LEU A 13 -5.90 13.79 10.23
N ARG A 14 -5.02 14.19 11.14
CA ARG A 14 -5.41 14.68 12.47
C ARG A 14 -6.32 15.92 12.39
N GLY A 15 -7.42 15.91 13.16
CA GLY A 15 -8.37 17.04 13.23
C GLY A 15 -9.53 16.96 12.25
N ARG A 16 -9.64 15.94 11.40
CA ARG A 16 -10.87 15.59 10.68
C ARG A 16 -11.67 14.61 11.54
N GLY A 17 -12.22 15.14 12.65
CA GLY A 17 -12.75 14.34 13.75
C GLY A 17 -13.99 13.53 13.40
N VAL A 18 -14.04 12.35 13.97
CA VAL A 18 -15.29 11.59 14.20
C VAL A 18 -16.08 12.36 15.27
N GLY A 19 -17.11 13.09 14.83
CA GLY A 19 -18.18 13.63 15.69
C GLY A 19 -17.82 14.79 16.62
N GLY A 20 -17.99 16.02 16.16
CA GLY A 20 -18.03 17.22 16.99
C GLY A 20 -18.49 18.42 16.16
N ARG A 21 -19.74 18.89 16.34
CA ARG A 21 -20.21 20.16 15.77
C ARG A 21 -19.35 21.30 16.32
N GLY A 22 -18.55 21.89 15.46
CA GLY A 22 -17.88 23.15 15.71
C GLY A 22 -17.95 23.98 14.44
N VAL A 23 -18.85 24.94 14.39
CA VAL A 23 -18.93 25.98 13.36
C VAL A 23 -17.71 26.90 13.51
N ASP A 24 -16.84 27.00 12.47
CA ASP A 24 -16.34 28.29 12.11
C ASP A 24 -15.96 28.28 10.61
N GLY A 25 -16.49 29.30 9.93
CA GLY A 25 -16.44 29.43 8.51
C GLY A 25 -15.14 30.07 8.03
N SER A 26 -14.49 29.41 7.10
CA SER A 26 -13.79 30.07 6.00
C SER A 26 -13.72 29.05 4.86
N GLY A 27 -14.52 29.30 3.81
CA GLY A 27 -14.67 28.43 2.66
C GLY A 27 -13.39 28.35 1.83
N VAL A 28 -13.07 27.14 1.46
CA VAL A 28 -12.48 26.81 0.16
C VAL A 28 -13.32 25.68 -0.39
N ASP A 29 -14.19 26.06 -1.32
CA ASP A 29 -14.94 25.18 -2.19
C ASP A 29 -13.94 24.40 -3.06
N GLY A 30 -13.70 23.18 -2.67
CA GLY A 30 -12.82 22.25 -3.38
C GLY A 30 -13.64 21.10 -3.97
N SER A 31 -14.56 21.40 -4.88
CA SER A 31 -15.19 20.38 -5.71
C SER A 31 -14.18 19.87 -6.73
N TRP A 32 -13.51 18.79 -6.42
CA TRP A 32 -12.73 18.00 -7.37
C TRP A 32 -13.66 16.96 -8.00
N VAL A 33 -14.37 17.36 -9.03
CA VAL A 33 -15.01 16.44 -9.98
C VAL A 33 -14.01 16.13 -11.08
N ASP A 34 -13.25 15.11 -10.92
CA ASP A 34 -12.58 14.43 -12.00
C ASP A 34 -13.32 13.11 -12.28
N GLY A 35 -13.43 12.79 -13.56
CA GLY A 35 -14.40 11.89 -14.20
C GLY A 35 -14.34 10.39 -13.90
N SER A 36 -14.02 9.99 -12.67
CA SER A 36 -14.18 8.63 -12.17
C SER A 36 -15.16 8.66 -11.00
N GLY A 37 -16.45 8.43 -11.25
CA GLY A 37 -17.53 8.54 -10.28
C GLY A 37 -17.39 7.72 -8.99
N VAL A 38 -16.36 7.98 -8.22
CA VAL A 38 -16.10 7.41 -6.90
C VAL A 38 -16.41 8.50 -5.88
N ASP A 39 -17.67 8.77 -5.67
CA ASP A 39 -18.14 9.54 -4.53
C ASP A 39 -18.08 8.63 -3.28
N GLY A 40 -16.90 8.51 -2.71
CA GLY A 40 -16.71 7.87 -1.41
C GLY A 40 -17.27 8.79 -0.33
N SER A 41 -18.56 8.71 -0.08
CA SER A 41 -19.25 9.48 0.94
C SER A 41 -18.50 9.38 2.26
N ALA A 42 -18.22 10.53 2.89
CA ALA A 42 -17.59 10.59 4.21
C ALA A 42 -18.47 9.86 5.23
N VAL A 43 -17.97 8.77 5.79
CA VAL A 43 -18.68 8.00 6.80
C VAL A 43 -18.64 8.78 8.12
N GLY A 44 -19.75 9.40 8.51
CA GLY A 44 -19.91 10.00 9.84
C GLY A 44 -19.07 11.24 10.15
N GLY A 45 -18.64 12.03 9.12
CA GLY A 45 -17.84 13.25 9.30
C GLY A 45 -16.32 13.04 9.42
N GLY A 46 -15.85 11.80 9.27
CA GLY A 46 -14.44 11.43 9.15
C GLY A 46 -13.94 11.42 7.69
N PRO A 47 -12.69 11.02 7.43
CA PRO A 47 -12.17 10.86 6.08
C PRO A 47 -12.94 9.77 5.31
N SER A 48 -13.00 9.88 3.99
CA SER A 48 -13.49 8.82 3.12
C SER A 48 -12.48 7.66 3.05
N LEU A 49 -12.90 6.48 2.51
CA LEU A 49 -11.99 5.35 2.25
C LEU A 49 -10.81 5.77 1.37
N ALA A 50 -11.07 6.56 0.34
CA ALA A 50 -10.07 7.05 -0.58
C ALA A 50 -9.06 7.98 0.10
N GLU A 51 -9.54 8.92 0.91
CA GLU A 51 -8.67 9.83 1.69
C GLU A 51 -7.78 9.07 2.68
N LEU A 52 -8.35 8.10 3.42
CA LEU A 52 -7.60 7.29 4.38
C LEU A 52 -6.51 6.46 3.67
N HIS A 53 -6.89 5.78 2.58
CA HIS A 53 -5.96 4.96 1.80
C HIS A 53 -4.84 5.81 1.20
N ARG A 54 -5.17 6.93 0.54
CA ARG A 54 -4.18 7.83 -0.06
C ARG A 54 -3.24 8.40 1.00
N ALA A 55 -3.77 8.85 2.13
CA ALA A 55 -2.97 9.37 3.23
C ALA A 55 -2.02 8.30 3.80
N HIS A 56 -2.48 7.06 3.95
CA HIS A 56 -1.65 5.93 4.38
C HIS A 56 -0.49 5.72 3.41
N VAL A 57 -0.78 5.50 2.13
CA VAL A 57 0.21 5.19 1.08
C VAL A 57 1.25 6.29 0.91
N THR A 58 0.85 7.55 1.03
CA THR A 58 1.78 8.68 0.85
C THR A 58 2.56 9.05 2.11
N SER A 59 2.19 8.51 3.28
CA SER A 59 2.81 8.81 4.57
C SER A 59 3.68 7.68 5.12
N ILE A 60 3.36 6.40 4.79
CA ILE A 60 4.06 5.23 5.32
C ILE A 60 4.83 4.55 4.19
N PRO A 61 6.16 4.65 4.14
CA PRO A 61 6.96 4.01 3.09
C PRO A 61 6.87 2.49 3.12
N PHE A 62 6.97 1.88 1.94
CA PHE A 62 7.21 0.44 1.84
C PHE A 62 8.68 0.15 2.10
N GLU A 63 9.00 -0.84 2.94
CA GLU A 63 10.39 -1.24 3.21
C GLU A 63 10.50 -2.70 3.68
N ASN A 64 11.67 -3.30 3.45
CA ASN A 64 12.01 -4.65 3.92
C ASN A 64 13.25 -4.69 4.81
N LEU A 65 13.52 -3.64 5.56
CA LEU A 65 14.75 -3.52 6.35
C LEU A 65 14.88 -4.60 7.43
N ASP A 66 13.77 -5.02 8.06
CA ASP A 66 13.77 -6.07 9.06
C ASP A 66 14.06 -7.46 8.46
N PRO A 67 13.34 -7.96 7.44
CA PRO A 67 13.67 -9.22 6.77
C PRO A 67 15.12 -9.27 6.26
N ARG A 68 15.60 -8.17 5.67
CA ARG A 68 16.98 -8.08 5.17
C ARG A 68 18.02 -8.21 6.28
N ARG A 69 17.69 -7.83 7.50
CA ARG A 69 18.55 -8.00 8.68
C ARG A 69 18.36 -9.33 9.40
N GLY A 70 17.51 -10.21 8.88
CA GLY A 70 17.15 -11.48 9.49
C GLY A 70 16.22 -11.32 10.71
N ILE A 71 15.52 -10.20 10.81
CA ILE A 71 14.52 -9.94 11.85
C ILE A 71 13.15 -10.38 11.29
N PRO A 72 12.51 -11.40 11.91
CA PRO A 72 11.17 -11.82 11.50
C PRO A 72 10.15 -10.69 11.68
N VAL A 73 9.20 -10.59 10.76
CA VAL A 73 8.13 -9.60 10.82
C VAL A 73 6.97 -10.14 11.63
N SER A 74 6.61 -9.45 12.70
CA SER A 74 5.40 -9.70 13.47
C SER A 74 4.19 -9.07 12.78
N LEU A 75 3.05 -9.77 12.80
CA LEU A 75 1.76 -9.29 12.32
C LEU A 75 0.78 -9.01 13.47
N GLU A 76 1.25 -9.07 14.71
CA GLU A 76 0.44 -8.70 15.87
C GLU A 76 0.08 -7.21 15.81
N PRO A 77 -1.19 -6.84 16.05
CA PRO A 77 -1.65 -5.45 15.94
C PRO A 77 -0.80 -4.46 16.74
N GLU A 78 -0.39 -4.81 17.93
CA GLU A 78 0.44 -3.98 18.83
C GLU A 78 1.85 -3.76 18.27
N ASP A 79 2.40 -4.76 17.58
CA ASP A 79 3.72 -4.66 16.93
C ASP A 79 3.66 -3.81 15.67
N LEU A 80 2.58 -3.93 14.88
CA LEU A 80 2.34 -3.09 13.72
C LEU A 80 2.20 -1.62 14.13
N GLU A 81 1.41 -1.34 15.14
CA GLU A 81 1.22 0.02 15.66
C GLU A 81 2.53 0.60 16.19
N ARG A 82 3.22 -0.13 17.04
CA ARG A 82 4.53 0.29 17.59
C ARG A 82 5.54 0.59 16.45
N LYS A 83 5.62 -0.23 15.41
CA LYS A 83 6.57 -0.04 14.32
C LYS A 83 6.15 1.08 13.36
N LEU A 84 4.94 1.01 12.79
CA LEU A 84 4.54 1.86 11.67
C LEU A 84 3.99 3.21 12.13
N VAL A 85 3.34 3.26 13.31
CA VAL A 85 2.73 4.49 13.84
C VAL A 85 3.68 5.21 14.78
N GLU A 86 4.01 4.61 15.93
CA GLU A 86 4.85 5.22 16.96
C GLU A 86 6.31 5.36 16.50
N GLY A 87 6.90 4.28 15.99
CA GLY A 87 8.28 4.20 15.51
C GLY A 87 8.52 4.91 14.17
N ARG A 88 7.45 5.38 13.52
CA ARG A 88 7.49 6.07 12.22
C ARG A 88 8.29 5.31 11.14
N ARG A 89 8.39 3.99 11.29
CA ARG A 89 8.96 3.08 10.32
C ARG A 89 7.98 2.87 9.16
N GLY A 90 8.43 2.17 8.14
CA GLY A 90 7.63 1.55 7.12
C GLY A 90 7.41 0.07 7.39
N GLY A 91 6.92 -0.63 6.38
CA GLY A 91 6.75 -2.06 6.36
C GLY A 91 6.45 -2.54 4.95
N TYR A 92 6.35 -3.85 4.77
CA TYR A 92 6.00 -4.43 3.46
C TYR A 92 4.51 -4.83 3.40
N CYS A 93 4.09 -5.55 2.36
CA CYS A 93 2.67 -5.74 2.03
C CYS A 93 1.78 -6.23 3.18
N PHE A 94 2.26 -7.18 4.00
CA PHE A 94 1.46 -7.72 5.11
C PHE A 94 1.25 -6.67 6.19
N GLU A 95 2.31 -5.96 6.58
CA GLU A 95 2.24 -4.92 7.61
C GLU A 95 1.40 -3.73 7.17
N GLN A 96 1.62 -3.23 5.94
CA GLN A 96 0.89 -2.10 5.37
C GLN A 96 -0.61 -2.38 5.28
N ASN A 97 -0.97 -3.52 4.67
CA ASN A 97 -2.38 -3.84 4.46
C ASN A 97 -3.12 -4.26 5.73
N LEU A 98 -2.46 -4.89 6.70
CA LEU A 98 -3.09 -5.16 8.01
C LEU A 98 -3.30 -3.88 8.84
N LEU A 99 -2.35 -2.94 8.80
CA LEU A 99 -2.56 -1.64 9.44
C LEU A 99 -3.67 -0.83 8.75
N LEU A 100 -3.70 -0.81 7.41
CA LEU A 100 -4.76 -0.16 6.64
C LEU A 100 -6.12 -0.80 6.92
N ARG A 101 -6.20 -2.13 7.01
CA ARG A 101 -7.38 -2.87 7.42
C ARG A 101 -7.91 -2.38 8.76
N ALA A 102 -7.03 -2.33 9.78
CA ALA A 102 -7.40 -1.83 11.11
C ALA A 102 -7.89 -0.37 11.06
N GLY A 103 -7.30 0.46 10.20
CA GLY A 103 -7.73 1.82 9.94
C GLY A 103 -9.13 1.91 9.34
N PHE A 104 -9.47 1.08 8.34
CA PHE A 104 -10.81 1.02 7.74
C PHE A 104 -11.86 0.49 8.73
N GLU A 105 -11.53 -0.55 9.50
CA GLU A 105 -12.42 -1.10 10.52
C GLU A 105 -12.73 -0.06 11.61
N ALA A 106 -11.72 0.69 12.06
CA ALA A 106 -11.90 1.78 13.03
C ALA A 106 -12.71 2.95 12.46
N LEU A 107 -12.48 3.33 11.19
CA LEU A 107 -13.24 4.36 10.49
C LEU A 107 -14.71 4.01 10.38
N GLY A 108 -15.02 2.74 10.07
CA GLY A 108 -16.37 2.28 9.79
C GLY A 108 -17.27 2.11 11.01
N ASP A 109 -16.69 2.02 12.20
CA ASP A 109 -17.44 1.74 13.43
C ASP A 109 -18.43 0.56 13.25
N GLY A 110 -17.95 -0.54 12.69
CA GLY A 110 -18.72 -1.76 12.40
C GLY A 110 -19.55 -1.74 11.10
N ARG A 111 -19.49 -0.67 10.29
CA ARG A 111 -20.22 -0.58 8.99
C ARG A 111 -19.35 -0.93 7.79
N ILE A 112 -18.05 -1.03 7.98
CA ILE A 112 -17.10 -1.43 6.94
C ILE A 112 -16.65 -2.86 7.23
N GLU A 113 -16.86 -3.76 6.27
CA GLU A 113 -16.31 -5.11 6.33
C GLU A 113 -15.04 -5.18 5.50
N VAL A 114 -13.96 -5.70 6.08
CA VAL A 114 -12.68 -5.86 5.38
C VAL A 114 -12.25 -7.32 5.37
N GLN A 115 -12.08 -7.85 4.18
CA GLN A 115 -11.61 -9.21 3.93
C GLN A 115 -10.18 -9.20 3.38
N SER A 116 -9.34 -10.09 3.90
CA SER A 116 -7.97 -10.28 3.45
C SER A 116 -7.89 -11.36 2.37
N LEU A 117 -7.13 -11.07 1.29
CA LEU A 117 -6.91 -12.01 0.19
C LEU A 117 -5.41 -12.13 -0.09
N LEU A 118 -4.96 -13.34 -0.45
CA LEU A 118 -3.58 -13.57 -0.84
C LEU A 118 -3.42 -13.57 -2.36
N ALA A 119 -2.49 -12.78 -2.84
CA ALA A 119 -2.17 -12.57 -4.24
C ALA A 119 -0.80 -13.15 -4.63
N ARG A 120 -0.63 -13.45 -5.92
CA ARG A 120 0.65 -13.80 -6.55
C ARG A 120 1.19 -12.60 -7.32
N VAL A 121 2.39 -12.15 -6.99
CA VAL A 121 3.08 -11.13 -7.78
C VAL A 121 3.37 -11.66 -9.18
N ARG A 122 2.89 -10.96 -10.21
CA ARG A 122 3.10 -11.32 -11.62
C ARG A 122 4.17 -10.50 -12.31
N VAL A 123 4.51 -9.33 -11.82
CA VAL A 123 5.61 -8.50 -12.36
C VAL A 123 6.89 -9.30 -12.43
N GLY A 124 7.45 -9.44 -13.66
CA GLY A 124 8.66 -10.20 -13.91
C GLY A 124 8.54 -11.71 -13.63
N ALA A 125 7.33 -12.26 -13.51
CA ALA A 125 7.11 -13.71 -13.47
C ALA A 125 7.20 -14.30 -14.87
N SER A 126 7.81 -15.50 -14.96
CA SER A 126 7.82 -16.24 -16.22
C SER A 126 6.54 -17.06 -16.37
N PRO A 127 5.96 -17.14 -17.58
CA PRO A 127 4.84 -18.04 -17.84
C PRO A 127 5.16 -19.47 -17.42
N GLY A 128 4.21 -20.15 -16.77
CA GLY A 128 4.37 -21.54 -16.32
C GLY A 128 5.18 -21.73 -15.04
N ASN A 129 5.73 -20.66 -14.43
CA ASN A 129 6.42 -20.72 -13.14
C ASN A 129 5.74 -19.80 -12.12
N PRO A 130 4.64 -20.25 -11.49
CA PRO A 130 3.88 -19.44 -10.56
C PRO A 130 4.69 -19.14 -9.29
N ARG A 131 4.70 -17.89 -8.86
CA ARG A 131 5.26 -17.48 -7.58
C ARG A 131 4.34 -17.87 -6.42
N PRO A 132 4.84 -17.95 -5.18
CA PRO A 132 3.96 -18.15 -4.01
C PRO A 132 2.97 -17.00 -3.87
N ARG A 133 1.88 -17.22 -3.12
CA ARG A 133 0.95 -16.18 -2.73
C ARG A 133 1.59 -15.35 -1.60
N SER A 134 2.46 -14.42 -1.96
CA SER A 134 3.29 -13.65 -1.03
C SER A 134 2.94 -12.17 -0.99
N HIS A 135 1.75 -11.82 -1.47
CA HIS A 135 1.22 -10.46 -1.40
C HIS A 135 -0.16 -10.47 -0.77
N LEU A 136 -0.43 -9.53 0.13
CA LEU A 136 -1.72 -9.34 0.79
C LEU A 136 -2.45 -8.18 0.13
N VAL A 137 -3.72 -8.35 -0.19
CA VAL A 137 -4.63 -7.29 -0.65
C VAL A 137 -5.94 -7.34 0.13
N LEU A 138 -6.71 -6.29 0.09
CA LEU A 138 -7.96 -6.16 0.83
C LEU A 138 -9.16 -6.01 -0.10
N ARG A 139 -10.23 -6.73 0.21
CA ARG A 139 -11.58 -6.42 -0.26
C ARG A 139 -12.30 -5.65 0.83
N VAL A 140 -12.83 -4.49 0.50
CA VAL A 140 -13.49 -3.59 1.44
C VAL A 140 -14.94 -3.42 1.00
N GLN A 141 -15.88 -3.75 1.87
CA GLN A 141 -17.32 -3.56 1.64
C GLN A 141 -17.80 -2.40 2.50
N ALA A 142 -18.32 -1.37 1.87
CA ALA A 142 -18.80 -0.16 2.53
C ALA A 142 -19.96 0.45 1.74
N ASP A 143 -21.03 0.84 2.42
CA ASP A 143 -22.21 1.52 1.85
C ASP A 143 -22.87 0.79 0.66
N GLY A 144 -22.70 -0.55 0.60
CA GLY A 144 -23.23 -1.41 -0.46
C GLY A 144 -22.30 -1.60 -1.67
N ASP A 145 -21.15 -0.97 -1.67
CA ASP A 145 -20.12 -1.08 -2.69
C ASP A 145 -18.96 -1.98 -2.25
N ASP A 146 -18.30 -2.60 -3.24
CA ASP A 146 -17.12 -3.45 -3.09
C ASP A 146 -15.88 -2.78 -3.69
N TRP A 147 -14.80 -2.74 -2.90
CA TRP A 147 -13.56 -2.08 -3.26
C TRP A 147 -12.35 -3.02 -3.14
N LEU A 148 -11.41 -2.92 -4.08
CA LEU A 148 -10.06 -3.46 -3.96
C LEU A 148 -9.16 -2.36 -3.39
N ALA A 149 -8.56 -2.62 -2.22
CA ALA A 149 -7.61 -1.73 -1.59
C ALA A 149 -6.26 -2.43 -1.42
N ASP A 150 -5.17 -1.70 -1.69
CA ASP A 150 -3.81 -2.21 -1.55
C ASP A 150 -2.81 -1.08 -1.33
N ALA A 151 -2.33 -0.93 -0.11
CA ALA A 151 -1.28 0.01 0.27
C ALA A 151 0.13 -0.61 0.25
N GLY A 152 0.24 -1.92 -0.09
CA GLY A 152 1.44 -2.72 0.18
C GLY A 152 2.18 -3.25 -1.05
N PHE A 153 1.88 -2.81 -2.28
CA PHE A 153 2.58 -3.32 -3.47
C PHE A 153 3.90 -2.59 -3.77
N GLY A 154 4.27 -1.62 -2.98
CA GLY A 154 5.48 -0.83 -3.21
C GLY A 154 5.32 0.13 -4.39
N GLN A 155 6.18 0.03 -5.42
CA GLN A 155 6.15 0.97 -6.56
C GLN A 155 4.86 0.95 -7.38
N GLY A 156 4.14 -0.17 -7.41
CA GLY A 156 2.92 -0.34 -8.20
C GLY A 156 1.63 -0.19 -7.40
N THR A 157 1.71 0.22 -6.12
CA THR A 157 0.53 0.26 -5.23
C THR A 157 -0.52 1.25 -5.72
N LEU A 158 -1.79 0.94 -5.43
CA LEU A 158 -2.91 1.85 -5.64
C LEU A 158 -2.75 3.07 -4.71
N LEU A 159 -3.11 4.25 -5.18
CA LEU A 159 -3.18 5.45 -4.33
C LEU A 159 -4.53 5.54 -3.60
N GLU A 160 -5.57 4.94 -4.16
CA GLU A 160 -6.93 4.89 -3.63
C GLU A 160 -7.54 3.52 -3.94
N PRO A 161 -8.57 3.08 -3.20
CA PRO A 161 -9.32 1.90 -3.56
C PRO A 161 -9.95 2.03 -4.96
N ILE A 162 -10.07 0.91 -5.67
CA ILE A 162 -10.79 0.83 -6.94
C ILE A 162 -11.94 -0.17 -6.81
N PRO A 163 -12.98 -0.12 -7.65
CA PRO A 163 -14.05 -1.11 -7.63
C PRO A 163 -13.51 -2.55 -7.69
N PHE A 164 -14.07 -3.41 -6.85
CA PHE A 164 -13.68 -4.82 -6.77
C PHE A 164 -14.33 -5.60 -7.93
N GLY A 165 -13.49 -6.18 -8.78
CA GLY A 165 -13.94 -6.93 -9.95
C GLY A 165 -13.38 -6.39 -11.26
N PRO A 166 -13.69 -7.04 -12.40
CA PRO A 166 -13.20 -6.60 -13.71
C PRO A 166 -13.70 -5.21 -14.06
N GLY A 167 -12.80 -4.35 -14.53
CA GLY A 167 -13.15 -2.97 -14.90
C GLY A 167 -11.95 -2.06 -15.08
N GLY A 168 -12.22 -0.79 -15.33
CA GLY A 168 -11.24 0.26 -15.58
C GLY A 168 -11.20 0.70 -17.04
N PRO A 169 -10.26 1.55 -17.45
CA PRO A 169 -9.15 2.04 -16.60
C PRO A 169 -9.59 3.03 -15.54
N TYR A 170 -8.99 2.88 -14.36
CA TYR A 170 -9.08 3.82 -13.24
C TYR A 170 -7.83 4.68 -13.22
N GLU A 171 -8.00 6.00 -13.15
CA GLU A 171 -6.89 6.94 -13.15
C GLU A 171 -6.63 7.49 -11.74
N GLN A 172 -5.38 7.43 -11.29
CA GLN A 172 -4.96 7.90 -9.97
C GLN A 172 -3.65 8.69 -10.11
N SER A 173 -3.71 10.02 -10.04
CA SER A 173 -2.55 10.91 -10.20
C SER A 173 -1.73 10.60 -11.47
N GLY A 174 -2.43 10.38 -12.60
CA GLY A 174 -1.84 10.06 -13.90
C GLY A 174 -1.43 8.59 -14.10
N TRP A 175 -1.45 7.75 -13.06
CA TRP A 175 -1.30 6.30 -13.20
C TRP A 175 -2.64 5.68 -13.57
N ARG A 176 -2.61 4.68 -14.46
CA ARG A 176 -3.82 3.99 -14.94
C ARG A 176 -3.77 2.53 -14.52
N PHE A 177 -4.87 2.08 -13.92
CA PHE A 177 -5.05 0.71 -13.46
C PHE A 177 -6.29 0.10 -14.08
N ARG A 178 -6.31 -1.22 -14.20
CA ARG A 178 -7.53 -1.98 -14.50
C ARG A 178 -7.47 -3.35 -13.84
N VAL A 179 -8.63 -3.96 -13.67
CA VAL A 179 -8.75 -5.35 -13.23
C VAL A 179 -9.31 -6.18 -14.40
N VAL A 180 -8.68 -7.31 -14.67
CA VAL A 180 -9.12 -8.26 -15.71
C VAL A 180 -9.28 -9.65 -15.10
N GLU A 181 -10.10 -10.48 -15.75
CA GLU A 181 -10.23 -11.90 -15.40
C GLU A 181 -9.15 -12.73 -16.11
N ASP A 182 -8.55 -13.67 -15.38
CA ASP A 182 -7.67 -14.70 -15.91
C ASP A 182 -7.98 -16.04 -15.22
N GLY A 183 -8.86 -16.80 -15.83
CA GLY A 183 -9.39 -18.04 -15.29
C GLY A 183 -10.17 -17.82 -14.00
N ARG A 184 -9.63 -18.26 -12.85
CA ARG A 184 -10.24 -18.05 -11.53
C ARG A 184 -9.68 -16.82 -10.79
N GLU A 185 -8.68 -16.19 -11.35
CA GLU A 185 -8.02 -15.03 -10.73
C GLU A 185 -8.56 -13.72 -11.31
N LEU A 186 -8.62 -12.71 -10.46
CA LEU A 186 -8.66 -11.31 -10.85
C LEU A 186 -7.21 -10.80 -10.87
N VAL A 187 -6.87 -10.06 -11.92
CA VAL A 187 -5.50 -9.55 -12.13
C VAL A 187 -5.53 -8.04 -12.15
N LEU A 188 -4.82 -7.43 -11.21
CA LEU A 188 -4.56 -5.99 -11.28
C LEU A 188 -3.44 -5.73 -12.29
N GLN A 189 -3.71 -4.82 -13.21
CA GLN A 189 -2.77 -4.34 -14.22
C GLN A 189 -2.55 -2.83 -14.11
N THR A 190 -1.36 -2.38 -14.51
CA THR A 190 -1.05 -0.95 -14.68
C THR A 190 -0.63 -0.67 -16.12
N ALA A 191 -0.95 0.52 -16.62
CA ALA A 191 -0.46 0.96 -17.93
C ALA A 191 1.01 1.38 -17.84
N GLN A 192 1.85 0.85 -18.74
CA GLN A 192 3.27 1.21 -18.82
C GLN A 192 3.70 1.19 -20.29
N GLY A 193 4.26 2.30 -20.78
CA GLY A 193 4.78 2.38 -22.16
C GLY A 193 3.75 2.15 -23.28
N GLY A 194 2.46 2.33 -22.99
CA GLY A 194 1.36 2.05 -23.93
C GLY A 194 0.73 0.67 -23.78
N ASP A 195 1.37 -0.24 -23.05
CA ASP A 195 0.89 -1.59 -22.79
C ASP A 195 0.32 -1.74 -21.38
N TRP A 196 -0.41 -2.85 -21.14
CA TRP A 196 -0.85 -3.25 -19.82
C TRP A 196 0.08 -4.32 -19.24
N VAL A 197 0.58 -4.07 -18.03
CA VAL A 197 1.49 -4.97 -17.31
C VAL A 197 0.78 -5.53 -16.08
N ASP A 198 0.83 -6.85 -15.93
CA ASP A 198 0.31 -7.53 -14.74
C ASP A 198 1.12 -7.15 -13.51
N LEU A 199 0.45 -6.66 -12.47
CA LEU A 199 1.07 -6.45 -11.16
C LEU A 199 0.96 -7.72 -10.32
N TYR A 200 -0.26 -8.16 -10.05
CA TYR A 200 -0.55 -9.39 -9.30
C TYR A 200 -1.92 -9.97 -9.66
N GLY A 201 -2.08 -11.27 -9.39
CA GLY A 201 -3.36 -11.98 -9.52
C GLY A 201 -3.78 -12.59 -8.20
N PHE A 202 -5.08 -12.59 -7.92
CA PHE A 202 -5.67 -13.18 -6.72
C PHE A 202 -7.00 -13.87 -7.01
N VAL A 203 -7.27 -14.93 -6.27
CA VAL A 203 -8.62 -15.53 -6.25
C VAL A 203 -9.47 -14.70 -5.29
N PRO A 204 -10.70 -14.29 -5.66
CA PRO A 204 -11.56 -13.45 -4.83
C PRO A 204 -12.22 -14.24 -3.67
N GLU A 205 -11.41 -14.97 -2.92
CA GLU A 205 -11.81 -15.79 -1.78
C GLU A 205 -11.03 -15.34 -0.54
N PRO A 206 -11.71 -14.93 0.55
CA PRO A 206 -11.05 -14.57 1.81
C PRO A 206 -10.19 -15.70 2.34
N VAL A 207 -9.06 -15.35 2.95
CA VAL A 207 -8.16 -16.31 3.56
C VAL A 207 -8.15 -16.17 5.09
N PRO A 208 -8.04 -17.28 5.85
CA PRO A 208 -7.88 -17.22 7.29
C PRO A 208 -6.50 -16.61 7.65
N PHE A 209 -6.42 -16.01 8.84
CA PHE A 209 -5.21 -15.31 9.29
C PHE A 209 -3.97 -16.21 9.30
N VAL A 210 -4.11 -17.49 9.65
CA VAL A 210 -3.02 -18.48 9.68
C VAL A 210 -2.33 -18.66 8.31
N ASP A 211 -3.06 -18.50 7.20
CA ASP A 211 -2.48 -18.54 5.85
C ASP A 211 -1.66 -17.27 5.56
N ILE A 212 -2.10 -16.13 6.11
CA ILE A 212 -1.37 -14.86 6.05
C ILE A 212 -0.07 -14.99 6.85
N GLU A 213 -0.12 -15.53 8.07
CA GLU A 213 1.07 -15.78 8.91
C GLU A 213 2.07 -16.70 8.22
N THR A 214 1.59 -17.80 7.61
CA THR A 214 2.43 -18.73 6.85
C THR A 214 3.12 -18.05 5.68
N SER A 215 2.38 -17.24 4.92
CA SER A 215 2.91 -16.49 3.79
C SER A 215 3.90 -15.41 4.24
N ASN A 216 3.60 -14.70 5.32
CA ASN A 216 4.48 -13.73 5.95
C ASN A 216 5.78 -14.39 6.43
N TRP A 217 5.68 -15.52 7.15
CA TRP A 217 6.85 -16.26 7.61
C TRP A 217 7.78 -16.63 6.44
N PHE A 218 7.23 -17.18 5.34
CA PHE A 218 8.03 -17.48 4.16
C PHE A 218 8.67 -16.23 3.59
N THR A 219 7.93 -15.15 3.47
CA THR A 219 8.39 -13.91 2.84
C THR A 219 9.47 -13.21 3.68
N SER A 220 9.35 -13.22 5.01
CA SER A 220 10.27 -12.53 5.90
C SER A 220 11.50 -13.33 6.31
N THR A 221 11.48 -14.67 6.19
CA THR A 221 12.54 -15.51 6.77
C THR A 221 13.17 -16.50 5.79
N HIS A 222 12.47 -16.86 4.69
CA HIS A 222 12.98 -17.90 3.81
C HIS A 222 14.18 -17.38 2.98
N PRO A 223 15.31 -18.12 2.89
CA PRO A 223 16.55 -17.66 2.23
C PRO A 223 16.41 -17.42 0.72
N ARG A 224 15.35 -17.93 0.08
CA ARG A 224 15.03 -17.63 -1.33
C ARG A 224 14.06 -16.44 -1.47
N SER A 225 13.63 -15.85 -0.38
CA SER A 225 12.77 -14.66 -0.46
C SER A 225 13.57 -13.46 -0.94
N PRO A 226 13.09 -12.73 -1.95
CA PRO A 226 13.74 -11.50 -2.40
C PRO A 226 13.74 -10.41 -1.32
N PHE A 227 12.85 -10.50 -0.33
CA PHE A 227 12.81 -9.58 0.80
C PHE A 227 13.88 -9.86 1.85
N VAL A 228 14.40 -11.09 1.90
CA VAL A 228 15.55 -11.47 2.76
C VAL A 228 16.87 -11.18 2.06
N THR A 229 16.95 -11.41 0.75
CA THR A 229 18.19 -11.35 0.00
C THR A 229 18.48 -10.00 -0.64
N GLY A 230 17.46 -9.18 -0.90
CA GLY A 230 17.56 -7.88 -1.56
C GLY A 230 17.06 -6.73 -0.68
N LEU A 231 17.41 -5.51 -1.08
CA LEU A 231 16.91 -4.26 -0.50
C LEU A 231 15.81 -3.68 -1.38
N ILE A 232 14.70 -3.31 -0.78
CA ILE A 232 13.72 -2.43 -1.41
C ILE A 232 13.12 -1.47 -0.39
N VAL A 233 13.19 -0.19 -0.71
CA VAL A 233 12.49 0.89 -0.01
C VAL A 233 11.77 1.70 -1.07
N SER A 234 10.47 1.95 -0.91
CA SER A 234 9.73 2.79 -1.85
C SER A 234 8.74 3.71 -1.15
N ALA A 235 8.47 4.85 -1.75
CA ALA A 235 7.51 5.83 -1.28
C ALA A 235 6.68 6.37 -2.45
N GLN A 236 5.41 6.60 -2.19
CA GLN A 236 4.51 7.32 -3.08
C GLN A 236 4.42 8.77 -2.62
N ARG A 237 4.32 9.70 -3.58
CA ARG A 237 4.09 11.11 -3.30
C ARG A 237 2.67 11.51 -3.66
N THR A 238 2.18 12.57 -3.06
CA THR A 238 0.82 13.09 -3.30
C THR A 238 0.58 13.52 -4.74
N ASP A 239 1.64 13.93 -5.45
CA ASP A 239 1.64 14.30 -6.87
C ASP A 239 1.73 13.11 -7.83
N GLY A 240 1.73 11.88 -7.29
CA GLY A 240 1.86 10.64 -8.06
C GLY A 240 3.29 10.23 -8.38
N MET A 241 4.31 10.98 -7.97
CA MET A 241 5.70 10.56 -8.11
C MET A 241 5.98 9.34 -7.21
N ARG A 242 6.67 8.36 -7.77
CA ARG A 242 7.15 7.16 -7.09
C ARG A 242 8.66 7.21 -6.94
N VAL A 243 9.15 6.96 -5.75
CA VAL A 243 10.59 6.89 -5.47
C VAL A 243 10.92 5.51 -4.93
N SER A 244 11.96 4.88 -5.44
CA SER A 244 12.44 3.60 -4.88
C SER A 244 13.94 3.48 -4.86
N LEU A 245 14.45 2.86 -3.81
CA LEU A 245 15.83 2.43 -3.64
C LEU A 245 15.84 0.90 -3.59
N SER A 246 16.55 0.25 -4.51
CA SER A 246 16.62 -1.21 -4.54
C SER A 246 17.96 -1.71 -5.09
N ASP A 247 18.30 -2.96 -4.75
CA ASP A 247 19.48 -3.64 -5.28
C ASP A 247 19.19 -4.84 -6.20
N TRP A 248 17.92 -5.05 -6.56
CA TRP A 248 17.49 -6.22 -7.37
C TRP A 248 18.07 -6.25 -8.80
N GLN A 249 18.39 -5.11 -9.36
CA GLN A 249 19.04 -4.97 -10.68
C GLN A 249 20.31 -4.10 -10.59
N GLY A 250 21.00 -4.17 -9.44
CA GLY A 250 22.06 -3.25 -9.07
C GLY A 250 21.52 -2.11 -8.20
N LEU A 251 22.32 -1.70 -7.21
CA LEU A 251 21.90 -0.69 -6.23
C LEU A 251 21.63 0.64 -6.92
N SER A 252 20.38 1.06 -6.93
CA SER A 252 19.90 2.22 -7.67
C SER A 252 18.75 2.93 -6.99
N LEU A 253 18.68 4.24 -7.19
CA LEU A 253 17.54 5.10 -6.88
C LEU A 253 16.77 5.36 -8.18
N LYS A 254 15.50 4.98 -8.20
CA LYS A 254 14.56 5.25 -9.29
C LYS A 254 13.52 6.28 -8.84
N GLU A 255 13.32 7.29 -9.65
CA GLU A 255 12.21 8.24 -9.55
C GLU A 255 11.33 8.09 -10.78
N GLU A 256 10.04 7.91 -10.60
CA GLU A 256 9.11 7.57 -11.68
C GLU A 256 7.85 8.42 -11.57
N THR A 257 7.43 8.95 -12.70
CA THR A 257 6.17 9.66 -12.90
C THR A 257 5.42 9.02 -14.05
N PRO A 258 4.12 9.30 -14.26
CA PRO A 258 3.40 8.83 -15.44
C PRO A 258 4.05 9.22 -16.78
N ALA A 259 4.82 10.31 -16.80
CA ALA A 259 5.51 10.80 -17.99
C ALA A 259 6.85 10.12 -18.26
N GLY A 260 7.45 9.44 -17.28
CA GLY A 260 8.73 8.74 -17.46
C GLY A 260 9.45 8.49 -16.14
N ALA A 261 10.62 7.86 -16.26
CA ALA A 261 11.43 7.47 -15.11
C ALA A 261 12.89 7.92 -15.28
N SER A 262 13.52 8.27 -14.16
CA SER A 262 14.97 8.43 -14.04
C SER A 262 15.53 7.37 -13.10
N VAL A 263 16.69 6.83 -13.44
CA VAL A 263 17.41 5.84 -12.62
C VAL A 263 18.85 6.27 -12.48
N ARG A 264 19.35 6.34 -11.25
CA ARG A 264 20.77 6.54 -10.98
C ARG A 264 21.36 5.41 -10.15
N ALA A 265 22.59 5.03 -10.44
CA ALA A 265 23.35 4.14 -9.56
C ALA A 265 23.63 4.82 -8.22
N VAL A 266 23.65 4.02 -7.15
CA VAL A 266 23.88 4.45 -5.78
C VAL A 266 25.12 3.72 -5.24
N GLN A 267 25.96 4.44 -4.50
CA GLN A 267 27.07 3.80 -3.81
C GLN A 267 26.59 3.23 -2.45
N PRO A 268 27.13 2.13 -1.98
CA PRO A 268 26.72 1.54 -0.70
C PRO A 268 26.74 2.52 0.49
N GLY A 269 27.69 3.43 0.53
CA GLY A 269 27.80 4.46 1.57
C GLY A 269 26.70 5.52 1.55
N GLU A 270 25.95 5.67 0.44
CA GLU A 270 24.83 6.63 0.34
C GLU A 270 23.50 6.07 0.89
N VAL A 271 23.41 4.75 1.07
CA VAL A 271 22.13 4.05 1.35
C VAL A 271 21.46 4.59 2.61
N ALA A 272 22.18 4.71 3.72
CA ALA A 272 21.61 5.17 4.99
C ALA A 272 21.08 6.62 4.89
N GLU A 273 21.84 7.51 4.26
CA GLU A 273 21.42 8.89 4.03
C GLU A 273 20.18 8.97 3.14
N LEU A 274 20.14 8.18 2.06
CA LEU A 274 18.98 8.14 1.17
C LEU A 274 17.73 7.61 1.87
N ILE A 275 17.87 6.56 2.70
CA ILE A 275 16.75 6.03 3.49
C ILE A 275 16.17 7.11 4.41
N ALA A 276 17.03 7.89 5.07
CA ALA A 276 16.57 8.96 5.95
C ALA A 276 16.01 10.16 5.15
N SER A 277 16.74 10.66 4.16
CA SER A 277 16.39 11.91 3.48
C SER A 277 15.27 11.77 2.43
N ARG A 278 15.22 10.63 1.70
CA ARG A 278 14.27 10.45 0.61
C ARG A 278 13.00 9.71 1.05
N PHE A 279 13.08 8.87 2.08
CA PHE A 279 11.95 8.06 2.54
C PHE A 279 11.47 8.46 3.94
N GLY A 280 12.18 9.34 4.65
CA GLY A 280 11.79 9.80 5.98
C GLY A 280 11.80 8.71 7.04
N LEU A 281 12.54 7.62 6.78
CA LEU A 281 12.68 6.53 7.72
C LEU A 281 13.77 6.89 8.76
N PRO A 282 13.58 6.56 10.04
CA PRO A 282 14.61 6.78 11.04
C PRO A 282 15.90 6.09 10.60
N GLY A 283 17.02 6.79 10.75
CA GLY A 283 18.33 6.25 10.41
C GLY A 283 18.52 4.93 11.15
N SER A 284 18.86 3.90 10.40
CA SER A 284 19.25 2.64 11.00
C SER A 284 20.64 2.85 11.60
N ASP A 285 20.69 3.08 12.90
CA ASP A 285 21.93 2.84 13.63
C ASP A 285 22.35 1.40 13.33
N GLY A 286 23.54 1.23 12.76
CA GLY A 286 24.08 0.11 12.04
C GLY A 286 23.98 -1.28 12.64
#